data_f23d82c3826cf49c1439bf7abae11c95
#
_entry.id   f23d82c3826cf49c1439bf7abae11c95
#
_cell.length_a   1.000
_cell.length_b   1.000
_cell.length_c   1.000
_cell.angle_alpha   90.00
_cell.angle_beta   90.00
_cell.angle_gamma   90.00
#
_symmetry.space_group_name_H-M   'P 1'
#
loop_
_entity.id
_entity.type
_entity.pdbx_description
1 polymer ?
#
loop_
_entity_poly.entity_id
_entity_poly.type
_entity_poly.pdbx_seq_one_letter_code
_entity_poly.pdbx_strand_id
1 'polypeptide(L)'
;MHILLTGATGFIGDHLVHELEKSDHELFILTRQKLKNRANVHYIEWLNDDTLPNLEDLPVDVCINLAGAGLMDEKWTYDRKKVIVNSRIEATSALLSIVSKMKSKPKLWINASAIGAYTSSKSTIYLDTEENAYADNFLGKTVYEWEKTASAASDLGIRVVFARFGLVLGTGGGSFPVFEKLFQTYTGGKFGSGRQWYSWIHVDDVVAAMFFIFNHEQISGVVNFTAPHPVQEKKFAERLGKTMHKPYKTPVPKKIIKFILGERAMTILDSQRAYPEKLMSNHFEFRFETLQEALDDLID
;
A
#
# COMPACT_ATOMS: atom_id res chain seq x y z
N MET A 1 9.17 3.77 -21.09
CA MET A 1 8.07 2.78 -20.94
C MET A 1 6.74 3.50 -20.92
N HIS A 2 5.69 2.82 -21.39
CA HIS A 2 4.31 3.27 -21.24
C HIS A 2 3.69 2.59 -20.01
N ILE A 3 3.25 3.37 -19.06
CA ILE A 3 2.75 2.88 -17.77
C ILE A 3 1.28 3.25 -17.62
N LEU A 4 0.41 2.26 -17.46
CA LEU A 4 -1.00 2.45 -17.13
C LEU A 4 -1.17 2.37 -15.61
N LEU A 5 -1.65 3.45 -15.00
CA LEU A 5 -1.72 3.60 -13.55
C LEU A 5 -3.14 3.95 -13.09
N THR A 6 -3.61 3.26 -12.05
CA THR A 6 -4.82 3.64 -11.32
C THR A 6 -4.46 4.07 -9.90
N GLY A 7 -5.29 4.90 -9.28
CA GLY A 7 -5.05 5.38 -7.91
C GLY A 7 -3.91 6.40 -7.79
N ALA A 8 -3.51 7.03 -8.89
CA ALA A 8 -2.43 8.02 -8.96
C ALA A 8 -2.65 9.25 -8.08
N THR A 9 -3.90 9.60 -7.76
CA THR A 9 -4.26 10.73 -6.90
C THR A 9 -4.27 10.37 -5.41
N GLY A 10 -3.93 9.13 -5.06
CA GLY A 10 -3.76 8.68 -3.69
C GLY A 10 -2.31 8.89 -3.22
N PHE A 11 -2.07 8.69 -1.93
CA PHE A 11 -0.77 8.94 -1.29
C PHE A 11 0.41 8.26 -1.99
N ILE A 12 0.39 6.93 -2.16
CA ILE A 12 1.48 6.21 -2.84
C ILE A 12 1.53 6.57 -4.33
N GLY A 13 0.35 6.73 -4.95
CA GLY A 13 0.25 7.05 -6.37
C GLY A 13 0.84 8.41 -6.73
N ASP A 14 0.63 9.41 -5.88
CA ASP A 14 1.18 10.76 -6.06
C ASP A 14 2.71 10.74 -6.02
N HIS A 15 3.30 10.07 -5.02
CA HIS A 15 4.76 9.91 -4.93
C HIS A 15 5.32 9.15 -6.13
N LEU A 16 4.62 8.08 -6.56
CA LEU A 16 5.04 7.30 -7.72
C LEU A 16 4.99 8.13 -9.01
N VAL A 17 3.94 8.89 -9.23
CA VAL A 17 3.82 9.79 -10.39
C VAL A 17 4.93 10.82 -10.38
N HIS A 18 5.19 11.45 -9.22
CA HIS A 18 6.25 12.45 -9.09
C HIS A 18 7.63 11.89 -9.48
N GLU A 19 7.95 10.67 -9.08
CA GLU A 19 9.22 10.02 -9.47
C GLU A 19 9.24 9.59 -10.94
N LEU A 20 8.12 9.07 -11.46
CA LEU A 20 8.01 8.67 -12.86
C LEU A 20 8.11 9.85 -13.83
N GLU A 21 7.63 11.05 -13.44
CA GLU A 21 7.75 12.28 -14.22
C GLU A 21 9.20 12.76 -14.39
N LYS A 22 10.14 12.33 -13.53
CA LYS A 22 11.57 12.68 -13.64
C LYS A 22 12.31 11.87 -14.72
N SER A 23 11.65 10.91 -15.31
CA SER A 23 12.21 9.98 -16.30
C SER A 23 11.39 10.00 -17.60
N ASP A 24 11.94 9.45 -18.69
CA ASP A 24 11.31 9.38 -20.02
C ASP A 24 10.19 8.30 -20.09
N HIS A 25 9.27 8.31 -19.12
CA HIS A 25 8.12 7.42 -19.11
C HIS A 25 6.87 8.16 -19.54
N GLU A 26 6.03 7.52 -20.36
CA GLU A 26 4.69 7.99 -20.69
C GLU A 26 3.69 7.38 -19.73
N LEU A 27 2.94 8.21 -19.01
CA LEU A 27 2.01 7.81 -17.98
C LEU A 27 0.57 7.97 -18.46
N PHE A 28 -0.20 6.92 -18.40
CA PHE A 28 -1.63 6.90 -18.68
C PHE A 28 -2.36 6.64 -17.36
N ILE A 29 -3.00 7.67 -16.84
CA ILE A 29 -3.60 7.64 -15.50
C ILE A 29 -5.11 7.52 -15.61
N LEU A 30 -5.64 6.37 -15.21
CA LEU A 30 -7.07 6.16 -15.08
C LEU A 30 -7.57 6.79 -13.77
N THR A 31 -8.45 7.77 -13.88
CA THR A 31 -8.96 8.55 -12.74
C THR A 31 -10.43 8.91 -12.91
N ARG A 32 -11.16 9.05 -11.81
CA ARG A 32 -12.54 9.56 -11.81
C ARG A 32 -12.60 11.10 -11.86
N GLN A 33 -11.44 11.75 -11.68
CA GLN A 33 -11.33 13.21 -11.67
C GLN A 33 -11.05 13.70 -13.09
N LYS A 34 -11.64 14.85 -13.41
CA LYS A 34 -11.37 15.55 -14.66
C LYS A 34 -10.10 16.40 -14.51
N LEU A 35 -8.98 15.87 -14.98
CA LEU A 35 -7.67 16.50 -14.87
C LEU A 35 -7.12 16.86 -16.25
N LYS A 36 -6.26 17.89 -16.30
CA LYS A 36 -5.59 18.30 -17.55
C LYS A 36 -4.32 17.50 -17.74
N ASN A 37 -4.10 17.04 -18.97
CA ASN A 37 -2.85 16.39 -19.35
C ASN A 37 -1.66 17.33 -19.14
N ARG A 38 -0.53 16.75 -18.82
CA ARG A 38 0.78 17.40 -18.71
C ARG A 38 1.75 16.70 -19.66
N ALA A 39 2.88 17.24 -19.95
CA ALA A 39 3.89 16.72 -20.87
C ALA A 39 3.78 15.21 -21.20
N ASN A 40 4.25 14.35 -20.30
CA ASN A 40 4.25 12.90 -20.41
C ASN A 40 3.18 12.21 -19.52
N VAL A 41 2.17 12.96 -19.01
CA VAL A 41 1.08 12.45 -18.17
C VAL A 41 -0.27 12.69 -18.82
N HIS A 42 -0.94 11.60 -19.17
CA HIS A 42 -2.24 11.57 -19.83
C HIS A 42 -3.30 11.06 -18.88
N TYR A 43 -4.25 11.93 -18.50
CA TYR A 43 -5.37 11.56 -17.65
C TYR A 43 -6.54 11.07 -18.47
N ILE A 44 -7.07 9.92 -18.12
CA ILE A 44 -8.17 9.24 -18.80
C ILE A 44 -9.29 9.03 -17.77
N GLU A 45 -10.45 9.59 -18.05
CA GLU A 45 -11.61 9.40 -17.17
C GLU A 45 -12.11 7.95 -17.27
N TRP A 46 -12.46 7.37 -16.12
CA TRP A 46 -13.01 6.02 -16.03
C TRP A 46 -13.90 5.86 -14.79
N LEU A 47 -14.76 4.83 -14.77
CA LEU A 47 -15.66 4.51 -13.65
C LEU A 47 -16.55 5.69 -13.20
N ASN A 48 -16.84 6.62 -14.09
CA ASN A 48 -17.78 7.70 -13.89
C ASN A 48 -19.18 7.34 -14.42
N ASP A 49 -19.24 6.42 -15.35
CA ASP A 49 -20.43 5.81 -15.93
C ASP A 49 -20.16 4.31 -16.21
N ASP A 50 -21.11 3.65 -16.88
CA ASP A 50 -21.00 2.21 -17.22
C ASP A 50 -20.04 1.93 -18.37
N THR A 51 -19.45 2.96 -19.00
CA THR A 51 -18.54 2.79 -20.13
C THR A 51 -17.07 2.81 -19.67
N LEU A 52 -16.28 1.89 -20.23
CA LEU A 52 -14.84 1.87 -20.02
C LEU A 52 -14.12 2.51 -21.22
N PRO A 53 -13.03 3.25 -20.99
CA PRO A 53 -12.26 3.83 -22.07
C PRO A 53 -11.72 2.75 -22.99
N ASN A 54 -11.74 3.02 -24.30
CA ASN A 54 -11.12 2.14 -25.28
C ASN A 54 -9.62 2.45 -25.35
N LEU A 55 -8.79 1.52 -24.89
CA LEU A 55 -7.33 1.58 -24.89
C LEU A 55 -6.71 0.43 -25.71
N GLU A 56 -7.46 -0.12 -26.66
CA GLU A 56 -7.07 -1.32 -27.43
C GLU A 56 -5.73 -1.14 -28.15
N ASP A 57 -5.48 0.05 -28.69
CA ASP A 57 -4.27 0.38 -29.46
C ASP A 57 -3.15 0.99 -28.60
N LEU A 58 -3.39 1.19 -27.29
CA LEU A 58 -2.40 1.81 -26.40
C LEU A 58 -1.27 0.82 -26.10
N PRO A 59 -0.01 1.14 -26.42
CA PRO A 59 1.12 0.28 -26.07
C PRO A 59 1.46 0.43 -24.59
N VAL A 60 1.06 -0.51 -23.76
CA VAL A 60 1.34 -0.49 -22.32
C VAL A 60 2.39 -1.55 -21.98
N ASP A 61 3.48 -1.14 -21.33
CA ASP A 61 4.53 -2.04 -20.84
C ASP A 61 4.22 -2.56 -19.44
N VAL A 62 3.75 -1.65 -18.57
CA VAL A 62 3.50 -1.92 -17.15
C VAL A 62 2.13 -1.40 -16.75
N CYS A 63 1.37 -2.22 -16.03
CA CYS A 63 0.10 -1.86 -15.42
C CYS A 63 0.25 -1.81 -13.90
N ILE A 64 -0.14 -0.70 -13.25
CA ILE A 64 -0.05 -0.53 -11.81
C ILE A 64 -1.44 -0.17 -11.25
N ASN A 65 -1.96 -1.03 -10.39
CA ASN A 65 -3.27 -0.84 -9.78
C ASN A 65 -3.12 -0.47 -8.29
N LEU A 66 -3.29 0.81 -7.98
CA LEU A 66 -3.31 1.33 -6.60
C LEU A 66 -4.71 1.82 -6.19
N ALA A 67 -5.73 1.56 -7.01
CA ALA A 67 -7.09 2.03 -6.74
C ALA A 67 -7.73 1.31 -5.55
N GLY A 68 -8.36 2.07 -4.68
CA GLY A 68 -9.11 1.56 -3.54
C GLY A 68 -9.49 2.66 -2.56
N ALA A 69 -10.67 2.56 -1.94
CA ALA A 69 -11.10 3.47 -0.91
C ALA A 69 -10.21 3.37 0.34
N GLY A 70 -9.87 4.50 0.94
CA GLY A 70 -9.03 4.55 2.14
C GLY A 70 -9.68 3.86 3.33
N LEU A 71 -8.86 3.12 4.08
CA LEU A 71 -9.34 2.36 5.26
C LEU A 71 -9.67 3.25 6.45
N MET A 72 -9.01 4.40 6.57
CA MET A 72 -9.09 5.27 7.73
C MET A 72 -10.00 6.50 7.54
N ASP A 73 -10.52 6.72 6.33
CA ASP A 73 -11.32 7.92 6.00
C ASP A 73 -12.60 8.01 6.84
N GLU A 74 -13.28 6.88 7.02
CA GLU A 74 -14.56 6.82 7.72
C GLU A 74 -14.64 5.61 8.68
N LYS A 75 -15.59 5.66 9.64
CA LYS A 75 -15.84 4.50 10.52
C LYS A 75 -16.31 3.28 9.71
N TRP A 76 -15.86 2.09 10.09
CA TRP A 76 -16.24 0.83 9.43
C TRP A 76 -17.67 0.41 9.79
N THR A 77 -18.64 1.07 9.21
CA THR A 77 -20.03 0.58 9.16
C THR A 77 -20.13 -0.57 8.17
N TYR A 78 -21.25 -1.26 8.16
CA TYR A 78 -21.53 -2.30 7.17
C TYR A 78 -21.40 -1.78 5.73
N ASP A 79 -21.97 -0.62 5.45
CA ASP A 79 -21.92 -0.01 4.11
C ASP A 79 -20.50 0.46 3.77
N ARG A 80 -19.77 1.06 4.73
CA ARG A 80 -18.38 1.44 4.49
C ARG A 80 -17.49 0.25 4.21
N LYS A 81 -17.69 -0.87 4.88
CA LYS A 81 -16.96 -2.13 4.59
C LYS A 81 -17.23 -2.61 3.18
N LYS A 82 -18.47 -2.52 2.69
CA LYS A 82 -18.79 -2.81 1.29
C LYS A 82 -18.05 -1.89 0.34
N VAL A 83 -18.04 -0.58 0.60
CA VAL A 83 -17.29 0.38 -0.22
C VAL A 83 -15.81 0.04 -0.26
N ILE A 84 -15.21 -0.35 0.87
CA ILE A 84 -13.80 -0.74 0.94
C ILE A 84 -13.51 -1.96 0.07
N VAL A 85 -14.35 -2.98 0.11
CA VAL A 85 -14.20 -4.20 -0.72
C VAL A 85 -14.49 -3.89 -2.18
N ASN A 86 -15.68 -3.34 -2.47
CA ASN A 86 -16.17 -3.16 -3.82
C ASN A 86 -15.27 -2.23 -4.63
N SER A 87 -14.80 -1.12 -4.03
CA SER A 87 -13.90 -0.18 -4.73
C SER A 87 -12.64 -0.84 -5.28
N ARG A 88 -12.13 -1.87 -4.59
CA ARG A 88 -10.97 -2.65 -5.03
C ARG A 88 -11.32 -3.63 -6.13
N ILE A 89 -12.40 -4.39 -5.92
CA ILE A 89 -12.85 -5.41 -6.87
C ILE A 89 -13.29 -4.76 -8.19
N GLU A 90 -14.11 -3.72 -8.12
CA GLU A 90 -14.62 -3.00 -9.29
C GLU A 90 -13.49 -2.36 -10.10
N ALA A 91 -12.58 -1.63 -9.43
CA ALA A 91 -11.45 -1.03 -10.13
C ALA A 91 -10.53 -2.09 -10.76
N THR A 92 -10.25 -3.18 -10.05
CA THR A 92 -9.41 -4.26 -10.58
C THR A 92 -10.08 -4.98 -11.75
N SER A 93 -11.38 -5.28 -11.65
CA SER A 93 -12.15 -5.93 -12.72
C SER A 93 -12.27 -5.04 -13.96
N ALA A 94 -12.53 -3.75 -13.77
CA ALA A 94 -12.59 -2.78 -14.87
C ALA A 94 -11.23 -2.66 -15.57
N LEU A 95 -10.14 -2.55 -14.81
CA LEU A 95 -8.79 -2.49 -15.37
C LEU A 95 -8.44 -3.79 -16.12
N LEU A 96 -8.79 -4.94 -15.57
CA LEU A 96 -8.61 -6.24 -16.23
C LEU A 96 -9.39 -6.32 -17.55
N SER A 97 -10.64 -5.82 -17.57
CA SER A 97 -11.47 -5.75 -18.78
C SER A 97 -10.84 -4.86 -19.86
N ILE A 98 -10.25 -3.71 -19.45
CA ILE A 98 -9.51 -2.84 -20.40
C ILE A 98 -8.29 -3.58 -20.94
N VAL A 99 -7.45 -4.12 -20.06
CA VAL A 99 -6.20 -4.80 -20.44
C VAL A 99 -6.49 -6.04 -21.30
N SER A 100 -7.55 -6.78 -21.02
CA SER A 100 -7.93 -7.96 -21.83
C SER A 100 -8.26 -7.65 -23.29
N LYS A 101 -8.66 -6.41 -23.60
CA LYS A 101 -8.96 -5.95 -24.96
C LYS A 101 -7.76 -5.35 -25.68
N MET A 102 -6.67 -5.01 -24.97
CA MET A 102 -5.47 -4.46 -25.61
C MET A 102 -4.87 -5.42 -26.64
N LYS A 103 -4.43 -4.92 -27.77
CA LYS A 103 -3.75 -5.69 -28.81
C LYS A 103 -2.41 -6.23 -28.32
N SER A 104 -1.67 -5.42 -27.56
CA SER A 104 -0.44 -5.82 -26.87
C SER A 104 -0.68 -5.79 -25.37
N LYS A 105 -0.50 -6.93 -24.70
CA LYS A 105 -0.66 -7.01 -23.24
C LYS A 105 0.56 -6.43 -22.53
N PRO A 106 0.38 -5.74 -21.39
CA PRO A 106 1.52 -5.35 -20.55
C PRO A 106 2.31 -6.59 -20.11
N LYS A 107 3.62 -6.42 -19.93
CA LYS A 107 4.48 -7.51 -19.44
C LYS A 107 4.36 -7.71 -17.94
N LEU A 108 3.98 -6.67 -17.22
CA LEU A 108 3.91 -6.64 -15.76
C LEU A 108 2.61 -5.97 -15.30
N TRP A 109 1.99 -6.59 -14.28
CA TRP A 109 0.91 -6.02 -13.49
C TRP A 109 1.33 -5.99 -12.02
N ILE A 110 1.48 -4.79 -11.45
CA ILE A 110 1.66 -4.61 -10.00
C ILE A 110 0.31 -4.25 -9.42
N ASN A 111 -0.22 -5.09 -8.54
CA ASN A 111 -1.45 -4.82 -7.82
C ASN A 111 -1.14 -4.47 -6.37
N ALA A 112 -1.66 -3.35 -5.90
CA ALA A 112 -1.63 -3.05 -4.47
C ALA A 112 -2.30 -4.17 -3.68
N SER A 113 -1.72 -4.45 -2.53
CA SER A 113 -2.21 -5.41 -1.55
C SER A 113 -1.80 -4.94 -0.14
N ALA A 114 -1.97 -5.74 0.89
CA ALA A 114 -1.60 -5.36 2.25
C ALA A 114 -1.18 -6.56 3.10
N ILE A 115 -0.27 -6.32 4.04
CA ILE A 115 0.11 -7.32 5.06
C ILE A 115 -1.05 -7.69 6.00
N GLY A 116 -2.18 -6.98 5.93
CA GLY A 116 -3.45 -7.37 6.54
C GLY A 116 -4.00 -8.72 6.06
N ALA A 117 -3.43 -9.28 4.99
CA ALA A 117 -3.61 -10.68 4.58
C ALA A 117 -3.19 -11.66 5.68
N TYR A 118 -2.16 -11.33 6.46
CA TYR A 118 -1.59 -12.23 7.45
C TYR A 118 -2.37 -12.24 8.76
N THR A 119 -2.39 -13.39 9.40
CA THR A 119 -3.00 -13.52 10.73
C THR A 119 -2.24 -12.70 11.76
N SER A 120 -2.96 -11.92 12.55
CA SER A 120 -2.37 -11.14 13.64
C SER A 120 -1.69 -12.05 14.66
N SER A 121 -0.39 -11.85 14.87
CA SER A 121 0.42 -12.64 15.78
C SER A 121 1.44 -11.78 16.52
N LYS A 122 1.65 -12.07 17.79
CA LYS A 122 2.74 -11.50 18.57
C LYS A 122 4.03 -12.34 18.52
N SER A 123 4.03 -13.36 17.68
CA SER A 123 5.18 -14.21 17.44
C SER A 123 6.39 -13.40 17.00
N THR A 124 7.56 -13.93 17.26
CA THR A 124 8.82 -13.41 16.70
C THR A 124 9.12 -14.00 15.32
N ILE A 125 8.27 -14.88 14.81
CA ILE A 125 8.40 -15.45 13.46
C ILE A 125 7.86 -14.46 12.44
N TYR A 126 8.56 -14.29 11.35
CA TYR A 126 8.12 -13.52 10.19
C TYR A 126 7.02 -14.28 9.43
N LEU A 127 6.08 -13.55 8.85
CA LEU A 127 4.92 -14.06 8.13
C LEU A 127 4.94 -13.50 6.71
N ASP A 128 5.86 -13.95 5.88
CA ASP A 128 6.14 -13.37 4.58
C ASP A 128 5.91 -14.31 3.39
N THR A 129 5.44 -15.51 3.63
CA THR A 129 5.31 -16.49 2.54
C THR A 129 3.95 -16.43 1.85
N GLU A 130 3.97 -16.74 0.58
CA GLU A 130 2.81 -16.80 -0.30
C GLU A 130 1.86 -17.95 0.04
N GLU A 131 2.36 -18.95 0.75
CA GLU A 131 1.65 -20.18 1.12
C GLU A 131 0.79 -20.00 2.38
N ASN A 132 0.91 -18.89 3.08
CA ASN A 132 0.17 -18.65 4.30
C ASN A 132 -1.31 -18.43 4.01
N ALA A 133 -2.17 -19.12 4.76
CA ALA A 133 -3.59 -18.86 4.72
C ALA A 133 -3.91 -17.41 5.08
N TYR A 134 -4.88 -16.83 4.39
CA TYR A 134 -5.35 -15.49 4.70
C TYR A 134 -6.04 -15.46 6.06
N ALA A 135 -5.89 -14.35 6.77
CA ALA A 135 -6.55 -14.14 8.05
C ALA A 135 -8.08 -14.20 7.89
N ASP A 136 -8.76 -14.94 8.79
CA ASP A 136 -10.23 -15.02 8.82
C ASP A 136 -10.85 -13.80 9.51
N ASN A 137 -10.51 -12.61 9.03
CA ASN A 137 -11.07 -11.34 9.48
C ASN A 137 -11.42 -10.46 8.27
N PHE A 138 -11.97 -9.28 8.53
CA PHE A 138 -12.41 -8.37 7.47
C PHE A 138 -11.25 -8.00 6.52
N LEU A 139 -10.06 -7.69 7.04
CA LEU A 139 -8.90 -7.29 6.22
C LEU A 139 -8.37 -8.46 5.40
N GLY A 140 -8.20 -9.63 6.00
CA GLY A 140 -7.73 -10.83 5.31
C GLY A 140 -8.66 -11.24 4.17
N LYS A 141 -9.98 -11.23 4.41
CA LYS A 141 -10.99 -11.51 3.38
C LYS A 141 -10.98 -10.47 2.25
N THR A 142 -10.82 -9.19 2.60
CA THR A 142 -10.73 -8.11 1.61
C THR A 142 -9.50 -8.29 0.71
N VAL A 143 -8.34 -8.59 1.29
CA VAL A 143 -7.11 -8.83 0.54
C VAL A 143 -7.22 -10.06 -0.34
N TYR A 144 -7.78 -11.15 0.20
CA TYR A 144 -8.00 -12.39 -0.57
C TYR A 144 -8.82 -12.13 -1.84
N GLU A 145 -9.97 -11.48 -1.72
CA GLU A 145 -10.82 -11.20 -2.90
C GLU A 145 -10.12 -10.23 -3.88
N TRP A 146 -9.36 -9.29 -3.38
CA TRP A 146 -8.61 -8.35 -4.20
C TRP A 146 -7.50 -9.05 -5.00
N GLU A 147 -6.64 -9.82 -4.33
CA GLU A 147 -5.56 -10.59 -5.00
C GLU A 147 -6.13 -11.64 -5.95
N LYS A 148 -7.21 -12.33 -5.57
CA LYS A 148 -7.92 -13.28 -6.41
C LYS A 148 -8.44 -12.63 -7.70
N THR A 149 -9.03 -11.44 -7.60
CA THR A 149 -9.51 -10.71 -8.78
C THR A 149 -8.35 -10.33 -9.70
N ALA A 150 -7.26 -9.80 -9.15
CA ALA A 150 -6.10 -9.39 -9.93
C ALA A 150 -5.30 -10.57 -10.51
N SER A 151 -5.37 -11.75 -9.89
CA SER A 151 -4.65 -12.94 -10.38
C SER A 151 -5.10 -13.38 -11.77
N ALA A 152 -6.32 -13.05 -12.19
CA ALA A 152 -6.81 -13.32 -13.54
C ALA A 152 -5.99 -12.64 -14.66
N ALA A 153 -5.17 -11.62 -14.33
CA ALA A 153 -4.23 -11.06 -15.30
C ALA A 153 -3.16 -12.08 -15.72
N SER A 154 -2.86 -13.08 -14.89
CA SER A 154 -1.93 -14.16 -15.25
C SER A 154 -2.44 -15.03 -16.42
N ASP A 155 -3.76 -15.17 -16.54
CA ASP A 155 -4.38 -15.93 -17.64
C ASP A 155 -4.19 -15.24 -19.00
N LEU A 156 -3.83 -13.95 -18.97
CA LEU A 156 -3.46 -13.16 -20.15
C LEU A 156 -1.98 -13.23 -20.49
N GLY A 157 -1.20 -14.05 -19.77
CA GLY A 157 0.25 -14.15 -19.93
C GLY A 157 1.03 -13.00 -19.28
N ILE A 158 0.41 -12.24 -18.38
CA ILE A 158 1.02 -11.09 -17.69
C ILE A 158 1.67 -11.57 -16.39
N ARG A 159 2.90 -11.13 -16.12
CA ARG A 159 3.55 -11.33 -14.82
C ARG A 159 2.85 -10.48 -13.77
N VAL A 160 2.28 -11.10 -12.75
CA VAL A 160 1.55 -10.41 -11.69
C VAL A 160 2.37 -10.35 -10.41
N VAL A 161 2.40 -9.18 -9.78
CA VAL A 161 3.00 -8.93 -8.47
C VAL A 161 1.94 -8.34 -7.54
N PHE A 162 1.75 -8.95 -6.37
CA PHE A 162 0.91 -8.43 -5.30
C PHE A 162 1.78 -7.71 -4.28
N ALA A 163 1.77 -6.39 -4.31
CA ALA A 163 2.55 -5.54 -3.41
C ALA A 163 1.84 -5.44 -2.04
N ARG A 164 2.16 -6.35 -1.11
CA ARG A 164 1.62 -6.33 0.25
C ARG A 164 2.27 -5.23 1.08
N PHE A 165 1.65 -4.08 1.09
CA PHE A 165 2.14 -2.93 1.86
C PHE A 165 2.05 -3.16 3.35
N GLY A 166 3.14 -2.84 4.04
CA GLY A 166 3.15 -2.61 5.48
C GLY A 166 2.57 -1.25 5.86
N LEU A 167 2.96 -0.77 7.02
CA LEU A 167 2.64 0.58 7.48
C LEU A 167 3.48 1.59 6.70
N VAL A 168 2.91 2.18 5.64
CA VAL A 168 3.63 3.14 4.81
C VAL A 168 3.74 4.48 5.53
N LEU A 169 4.98 4.92 5.72
CA LEU A 169 5.32 6.20 6.36
C LEU A 169 5.73 7.21 5.28
N GLY A 170 5.19 8.41 5.37
CA GLY A 170 5.52 9.51 4.46
C GLY A 170 4.75 10.77 4.82
N THR A 171 5.20 11.90 4.35
CA THR A 171 4.53 13.19 4.50
C THR A 171 3.35 13.29 3.53
N GLY A 172 2.31 14.02 3.90
CA GLY A 172 1.12 14.22 3.05
C GLY A 172 0.11 13.08 3.01
N GLY A 173 0.41 11.90 3.60
CA GLY A 173 -0.53 10.77 3.61
C GLY A 173 -0.02 9.54 4.34
N GLY A 174 -0.69 8.41 4.12
CA GLY A 174 -0.34 7.16 4.80
C GLY A 174 -0.65 7.20 6.30
N SER A 175 0.17 6.53 7.07
CA SER A 175 -0.04 6.39 8.53
C SER A 175 0.69 7.45 9.33
N PHE A 176 1.76 8.04 8.81
CA PHE A 176 2.62 8.96 9.54
C PHE A 176 1.89 10.21 10.04
N PRO A 177 1.09 10.95 9.23
CA PRO A 177 0.39 12.15 9.70
C PRO A 177 -0.57 11.90 10.86
N VAL A 178 -1.12 10.67 10.96
CA VAL A 178 -1.99 10.30 12.10
C VAL A 178 -1.19 10.19 13.39
N PHE A 179 -0.04 9.51 13.33
CA PHE A 179 0.85 9.39 14.47
C PHE A 179 1.44 10.75 14.85
N GLU A 180 1.93 11.50 13.88
CA GLU A 180 2.47 12.84 14.06
C GLU A 180 1.48 13.73 14.81
N LYS A 181 0.23 13.81 14.36
CA LYS A 181 -0.83 14.60 15.00
C LYS A 181 -1.08 14.18 16.45
N LEU A 182 -1.08 12.87 16.74
CA LEU A 182 -1.25 12.37 18.09
C LEU A 182 -0.11 12.84 19.01
N PHE A 183 1.12 12.84 18.53
CA PHE A 183 2.26 13.31 19.30
C PHE A 183 2.29 14.84 19.43
N GLN A 184 1.96 15.58 18.37
CA GLN A 184 1.84 17.04 18.40
C GLN A 184 0.80 17.50 19.43
N THR A 185 -0.32 16.78 19.57
CA THR A 185 -1.39 17.09 20.54
C THR A 185 -1.15 16.48 21.94
N TYR A 186 0.03 15.93 22.20
CA TYR A 186 0.38 15.29 23.48
C TYR A 186 -0.52 14.09 23.86
N THR A 187 -1.25 13.55 22.90
CA THR A 187 -2.09 12.34 23.07
C THR A 187 -1.40 11.07 22.53
N GLY A 188 -0.21 11.22 21.96
CA GLY A 188 0.64 10.14 21.51
C GLY A 188 1.25 9.35 22.67
N GLY A 189 1.58 8.09 22.41
CA GLY A 189 2.20 7.20 23.38
C GLY A 189 2.02 5.74 23.00
N LYS A 190 2.31 4.86 23.95
CA LYS A 190 2.21 3.43 23.72
C LYS A 190 0.75 2.96 23.59
N PHE A 191 0.39 2.34 22.47
CA PHE A 191 -0.96 1.84 22.21
C PHE A 191 -1.18 0.43 22.76
N GLY A 192 -2.12 0.33 23.70
CA GLY A 192 -2.46 -0.94 24.33
C GLY A 192 -1.25 -1.57 25.05
N SER A 193 -0.87 -2.79 24.61
CA SER A 193 0.28 -3.48 25.21
C SER A 193 1.63 -2.99 24.67
N GLY A 194 1.65 -2.35 23.53
CA GLY A 194 2.88 -1.98 22.81
C GLY A 194 3.70 -3.15 22.28
N ARG A 195 3.14 -4.37 22.34
CA ARG A 195 3.82 -5.62 21.94
C ARG A 195 3.53 -6.02 20.49
N GLN A 196 2.54 -5.36 19.85
CA GLN A 196 2.22 -5.59 18.45
C GLN A 196 3.39 -5.14 17.57
N TRP A 197 3.64 -5.92 16.52
CA TRP A 197 4.65 -5.62 15.52
C TRP A 197 4.10 -4.67 14.46
N TYR A 198 4.90 -3.68 14.12
CA TYR A 198 4.71 -2.78 13.00
C TYR A 198 5.76 -3.10 11.93
N SER A 199 5.33 -3.74 10.87
CA SER A 199 6.11 -3.87 9.64
C SER A 199 5.84 -2.63 8.81
N TRP A 200 6.75 -1.69 8.89
CA TRP A 200 6.69 -0.37 8.27
C TRP A 200 7.55 -0.30 7.02
N ILE A 201 7.35 0.71 6.19
CA ILE A 201 8.21 1.06 5.05
C ILE A 201 8.08 2.56 4.79
N HIS A 202 9.17 3.21 4.35
CA HIS A 202 9.13 4.57 3.86
C HIS A 202 8.50 4.63 2.47
N VAL A 203 7.76 5.70 2.15
CA VAL A 203 7.08 5.83 0.84
C VAL A 203 8.07 5.85 -0.33
N ASP A 204 9.25 6.44 -0.15
CA ASP A 204 10.30 6.44 -1.18
C ASP A 204 10.81 5.02 -1.48
N ASP A 205 10.95 4.17 -0.45
CA ASP A 205 11.30 2.75 -0.64
C ASP A 205 10.17 1.96 -1.30
N VAL A 206 8.90 2.34 -1.08
CA VAL A 206 7.77 1.75 -1.83
C VAL A 206 7.92 2.05 -3.32
N VAL A 207 8.20 3.30 -3.67
CA VAL A 207 8.39 3.72 -5.07
C VAL A 207 9.62 3.05 -5.65
N ALA A 208 10.75 3.07 -4.96
CA ALA A 208 12.00 2.44 -5.39
C ALA A 208 11.82 0.92 -5.62
N ALA A 209 11.08 0.22 -4.74
CA ALA A 209 10.79 -1.20 -4.91
C ALA A 209 9.92 -1.48 -6.13
N MET A 210 8.98 -0.60 -6.49
CA MET A 210 8.22 -0.74 -7.74
C MET A 210 9.13 -0.61 -8.97
N PHE A 211 10.02 0.39 -9.01
CA PHE A 211 11.01 0.53 -10.08
C PHE A 211 11.96 -0.67 -10.15
N PHE A 212 12.38 -1.18 -8.99
CA PHE A 212 13.22 -2.36 -8.93
C PHE A 212 12.55 -3.57 -9.59
N ILE A 213 11.27 -3.79 -9.31
CA ILE A 213 10.48 -4.89 -9.88
C ILE A 213 10.32 -4.77 -11.41
N PHE A 214 10.31 -3.55 -11.98
CA PHE A 214 10.25 -3.37 -13.43
C PHE A 214 11.41 -4.10 -14.13
N ASN A 215 12.59 -4.06 -13.53
CA ASN A 215 13.84 -4.58 -14.10
C ASN A 215 14.19 -6.01 -13.61
N HIS A 216 13.36 -6.61 -12.73
CA HIS A 216 13.62 -7.93 -12.15
C HIS A 216 12.48 -8.89 -12.49
N GLU A 217 12.54 -9.46 -13.71
CA GLU A 217 11.47 -10.32 -14.25
C GLU A 217 11.22 -11.59 -13.42
N GLN A 218 12.19 -12.06 -12.65
CA GLN A 218 12.06 -13.22 -11.76
C GLN A 218 11.16 -12.95 -10.55
N ILE A 219 10.88 -11.68 -10.21
CA ILE A 219 10.00 -11.33 -9.08
C ILE A 219 8.55 -11.39 -9.52
N SER A 220 7.77 -12.31 -8.95
CA SER A 220 6.34 -12.49 -9.22
C SER A 220 5.58 -12.95 -7.98
N GLY A 221 4.25 -12.94 -8.06
CA GLY A 221 3.37 -13.33 -6.96
C GLY A 221 3.40 -12.32 -5.81
N VAL A 222 3.26 -12.80 -4.58
CA VAL A 222 3.27 -11.94 -3.38
C VAL A 222 4.67 -11.40 -3.12
N VAL A 223 4.75 -10.09 -2.85
CA VAL A 223 5.96 -9.40 -2.41
C VAL A 223 5.61 -8.50 -1.23
N ASN A 224 6.31 -8.67 -0.12
CA ASN A 224 6.14 -7.81 1.05
C ASN A 224 6.88 -6.47 0.84
N PHE A 225 6.13 -5.41 0.81
CA PHE A 225 6.63 -4.03 0.79
C PHE A 225 6.73 -3.53 2.23
N THR A 226 7.78 -3.98 2.92
CA THR A 226 8.12 -3.63 4.30
C THR A 226 9.60 -3.39 4.41
N ALA A 227 10.04 -2.54 5.34
CA ALA A 227 11.45 -2.40 5.67
C ALA A 227 11.98 -3.68 6.35
N PRO A 228 13.29 -3.96 6.28
CA PRO A 228 13.87 -5.20 6.80
C PRO A 228 13.81 -5.33 8.32
N HIS A 229 13.61 -4.21 9.04
CA HIS A 229 13.62 -4.15 10.50
C HIS A 229 12.28 -3.72 11.10
N PRO A 230 11.27 -4.62 11.14
CA PRO A 230 10.00 -4.34 11.82
C PRO A 230 10.24 -4.08 13.31
N VAL A 231 9.44 -3.22 13.90
CA VAL A 231 9.57 -2.83 15.31
C VAL A 231 8.30 -3.13 16.10
N GLN A 232 8.45 -3.36 17.41
CA GLN A 232 7.27 -3.36 18.27
C GLN A 232 6.74 -1.93 18.46
N GLU A 233 5.42 -1.78 18.54
CA GLU A 233 4.74 -0.49 18.66
C GLU A 233 5.33 0.39 19.78
N LYS A 234 5.65 -0.18 20.94
CA LYS A 234 6.30 0.57 22.03
C LYS A 234 7.63 1.22 21.62
N LYS A 235 8.39 0.56 20.73
CA LYS A 235 9.64 1.08 20.18
C LYS A 235 9.37 2.13 19.11
N PHE A 236 8.33 1.95 18.31
CA PHE A 236 7.86 2.95 17.36
C PHE A 236 7.46 4.24 18.09
N ALA A 237 6.60 4.14 19.12
CA ALA A 237 6.17 5.29 19.91
C ALA A 237 7.35 5.98 20.64
N GLU A 238 8.31 5.19 21.16
CA GLU A 238 9.50 5.73 21.80
C GLU A 238 10.36 6.55 20.82
N ARG A 239 10.65 5.99 19.64
CA ARG A 239 11.49 6.66 18.64
C ARG A 239 10.81 7.91 18.11
N LEU A 240 9.53 7.79 17.70
CA LEU A 240 8.76 8.92 17.22
C LEU A 240 8.69 10.05 18.25
N GLY A 241 8.39 9.72 19.51
CA GLY A 241 8.35 10.73 20.59
C GLY A 241 9.69 11.40 20.83
N LYS A 242 10.80 10.67 20.75
CA LYS A 242 12.16 11.24 20.89
C LYS A 242 12.49 12.17 19.72
N THR A 243 12.27 11.75 18.48
CA THR A 243 12.56 12.57 17.29
C THR A 243 11.69 13.83 17.27
N MET A 244 10.41 13.73 17.64
CA MET A 244 9.51 14.90 17.73
C MET A 244 9.70 15.74 19.00
N HIS A 245 10.59 15.36 19.92
CA HIS A 245 10.72 15.99 21.26
C HIS A 245 9.39 16.04 22.03
N LYS A 246 8.59 14.96 21.96
CA LYS A 246 7.27 14.85 22.61
C LYS A 246 7.23 13.69 23.62
N PRO A 247 6.38 13.79 24.67
CA PRO A 247 6.17 12.69 25.60
C PRO A 247 5.64 11.44 24.90
N TYR A 248 6.17 10.26 25.23
CA TYR A 248 5.78 8.97 24.64
C TYR A 248 5.47 7.88 25.68
N LYS A 249 5.68 8.18 26.97
CA LYS A 249 5.56 7.16 28.03
C LYS A 249 4.13 6.90 28.48
N THR A 250 3.20 7.82 28.18
CA THR A 250 1.80 7.69 28.58
C THR A 250 1.12 6.58 27.77
N PRO A 251 0.61 5.52 28.42
CA PRO A 251 -0.07 4.47 27.68
C PRO A 251 -1.48 4.90 27.26
N VAL A 252 -1.84 4.62 26.01
CA VAL A 252 -3.22 4.76 25.51
C VAL A 252 -3.91 3.40 25.61
N PRO A 253 -4.85 3.21 26.54
CA PRO A 253 -5.50 1.91 26.73
C PRO A 253 -6.24 1.43 25.49
N LYS A 254 -6.17 0.13 25.20
CA LYS A 254 -6.86 -0.51 24.05
C LYS A 254 -8.34 -0.17 24.00
N LYS A 255 -9.01 -0.04 25.16
CA LYS A 255 -10.44 0.31 25.22
C LYS A 255 -10.71 1.71 24.65
N ILE A 256 -9.83 2.68 24.94
CA ILE A 256 -9.93 4.05 24.42
C ILE A 256 -9.73 4.05 22.91
N ILE A 257 -8.71 3.35 22.41
CA ILE A 257 -8.45 3.24 20.97
C ILE A 257 -9.67 2.64 20.24
N LYS A 258 -10.24 1.56 20.78
CA LYS A 258 -11.44 0.94 20.23
C LYS A 258 -12.67 1.85 20.30
N PHE A 259 -12.81 2.64 21.35
CA PHE A 259 -13.91 3.58 21.48
C PHE A 259 -13.85 4.69 20.42
N ILE A 260 -12.65 5.24 20.18
CA ILE A 260 -12.44 6.33 19.20
C ILE A 260 -12.51 5.80 17.76
N LEU A 261 -11.82 4.72 17.45
CA LEU A 261 -11.65 4.20 16.10
C LEU A 261 -12.67 3.13 15.71
N GLY A 262 -13.39 2.57 16.68
CA GLY A 262 -14.27 1.43 16.43
C GLY A 262 -13.46 0.24 15.89
N GLU A 263 -13.96 -0.42 14.86
CA GLU A 263 -13.27 -1.56 14.22
C GLU A 263 -11.98 -1.16 13.50
N ARG A 264 -11.83 0.11 13.08
CA ARG A 264 -10.57 0.61 12.51
C ARG A 264 -9.37 0.48 13.48
N ALA A 265 -9.63 0.34 14.78
CA ALA A 265 -8.59 0.06 15.77
C ALA A 265 -7.78 -1.21 15.43
N MET A 266 -8.31 -2.12 14.61
CA MET A 266 -7.61 -3.30 14.11
C MET A 266 -6.34 -2.90 13.34
N THR A 267 -6.36 -1.86 12.52
CA THR A 267 -5.20 -1.40 11.73
C THR A 267 -4.01 -0.96 12.60
N ILE A 268 -4.27 -0.60 13.87
CA ILE A 268 -3.23 -0.13 14.82
C ILE A 268 -2.89 -1.21 15.86
N LEU A 269 -3.88 -2.02 16.23
CA LEU A 269 -3.74 -2.99 17.34
C LEU A 269 -3.35 -4.39 16.88
N ASP A 270 -3.54 -4.70 15.60
CA ASP A 270 -3.09 -5.96 15.02
C ASP A 270 -1.57 -5.99 14.87
N SER A 271 -1.05 -7.17 14.71
CA SER A 271 0.38 -7.44 14.81
C SER A 271 0.77 -8.38 13.68
N GLN A 272 1.44 -7.86 12.67
CA GLN A 272 2.07 -8.63 11.61
C GLN A 272 3.57 -8.35 11.64
N ARG A 273 4.39 -9.41 11.64
CA ARG A 273 5.83 -9.31 11.54
C ARG A 273 6.26 -9.84 10.17
N ALA A 274 5.93 -9.07 9.13
CA ALA A 274 6.30 -9.38 7.76
C ALA A 274 7.75 -8.96 7.48
N TYR A 275 8.41 -9.73 6.63
CA TYR A 275 9.79 -9.50 6.19
C TYR A 275 9.84 -9.42 4.66
N PRO A 276 10.63 -8.54 4.06
CA PRO A 276 10.68 -8.34 2.61
C PRO A 276 11.62 -9.35 1.94
N GLU A 277 11.38 -10.64 2.11
CA GLU A 277 12.33 -11.68 1.70
C GLU A 277 12.63 -11.66 0.21
N LYS A 278 11.61 -11.50 -0.65
CA LYS A 278 11.82 -11.42 -2.10
C LYS A 278 12.64 -10.21 -2.53
N LEU A 279 12.42 -9.05 -1.90
CA LEU A 279 13.24 -7.87 -2.17
C LEU A 279 14.68 -8.09 -1.72
N MET A 280 14.88 -8.58 -0.49
CA MET A 280 16.21 -8.83 0.08
C MET A 280 16.98 -9.91 -0.69
N SER A 281 16.33 -11.03 -1.02
CA SER A 281 16.98 -12.13 -1.77
C SER A 281 17.33 -11.76 -3.22
N ASN A 282 16.70 -10.71 -3.76
CA ASN A 282 17.05 -10.14 -5.06
C ASN A 282 17.94 -8.89 -4.95
N HIS A 283 18.51 -8.63 -3.77
CA HIS A 283 19.45 -7.53 -3.52
C HIS A 283 18.86 -6.13 -3.69
N PHE A 284 17.59 -5.94 -3.33
CA PHE A 284 17.02 -4.59 -3.25
C PHE A 284 17.67 -3.83 -2.10
N GLU A 285 18.17 -2.65 -2.39
CA GLU A 285 18.79 -1.74 -1.41
C GLU A 285 17.75 -0.74 -0.90
N PHE A 286 17.41 -0.84 0.38
CA PHE A 286 16.52 0.12 1.02
C PHE A 286 17.28 1.42 1.31
N ARG A 287 16.65 2.55 1.05
CA ARG A 287 17.16 3.87 1.48
C ARG A 287 17.01 4.04 3.00
N PHE A 288 15.93 3.50 3.55
CA PHE A 288 15.62 3.57 4.98
C PHE A 288 15.47 2.17 5.57
N GLU A 289 16.58 1.58 6.00
CA GLU A 289 16.55 0.25 6.62
C GLU A 289 16.03 0.29 8.06
N THR A 290 16.31 1.37 8.79
CA THR A 290 15.92 1.53 10.18
C THR A 290 14.83 2.58 10.36
N LEU A 291 13.95 2.36 11.34
CA LEU A 291 12.88 3.31 11.66
C LEU A 291 13.43 4.70 12.04
N GLN A 292 14.64 4.78 12.61
CA GLN A 292 15.20 6.08 12.98
C GLN A 292 15.52 6.93 11.76
N GLU A 293 16.19 6.36 10.75
CA GLU A 293 16.49 7.03 9.48
C GLU A 293 15.21 7.55 8.80
N ALA A 294 14.15 6.70 8.76
CA ALA A 294 12.87 7.11 8.18
C ALA A 294 12.18 8.24 8.96
N LEU A 295 12.26 8.23 10.29
CA LEU A 295 11.67 9.29 11.11
C LEU A 295 12.45 10.60 11.06
N ASP A 296 13.77 10.53 10.94
CA ASP A 296 14.62 11.72 10.79
C ASP A 296 14.30 12.42 9.45
N ASP A 297 14.18 11.68 8.35
CA ASP A 297 13.78 12.22 7.03
C ASP A 297 12.35 12.83 7.03
N LEU A 298 11.44 12.28 7.82
CA LEU A 298 10.03 12.73 7.82
C LEU A 298 9.76 13.93 8.74
N ILE A 299 10.67 14.23 9.67
CA ILE A 299 10.46 15.24 10.74
C ILE A 299 11.37 16.46 10.54
N ASP A 300 12.50 16.30 9.82
CA ASP A 300 13.37 17.41 9.41
C ASP A 300 12.71 18.30 8.33
#